data_4c2486fc07226237f2ae5c10571960f6
#
_entry.id   4c2486fc07226237f2ae5c10571960f6
#
_cell.length_a   1.000
_cell.length_b   1.000
_cell.length_c   1.000
_cell.angle_alpha   90.00
_cell.angle_beta   90.00
_cell.angle_gamma   90.00
#
_symmetry.space_group_name_H-M   'P 1'
#
loop_
_entity.id
_entity.type
_entity.pdbx_description
1 polymer ?
#
loop_
_entity_poly.entity_id
_entity_poly.type
_entity_poly.pdbx_seq_one_letter_code
_entity_poly.pdbx_strand_id
1 'polypeptide(L)'
;ESFNGKYGWVLVKQTVKLKRPLLVGEELIVSTRAKGERKIQYFRTYDLKINDEVVGGIYSIWTLIDIEKRRIVRPQKVGITIPECEEYSSFVEKYEPLLDIETQKVQTREVMYSDIDLNKHMNNARYLEWVMDLLPQNVLEKYFIGEMTMHYQKEIAPESIVDLYYGQEDDHFKIEF
;
A
#
# COMPACT_ATOMS: atom_id res chain seq x y z
N GLU A 1 6.34 -1.26 12.80
CA GLU A 1 7.11 -1.44 14.05
C GLU A 1 6.14 -1.72 15.19
N SER A 2 6.36 -2.80 15.94
CA SER A 2 5.53 -3.13 17.10
C SER A 2 6.02 -2.35 18.32
N PHE A 3 5.15 -1.54 18.94
CA PHE A 3 5.41 -0.97 20.25
C PHE A 3 5.36 -2.09 21.30
N ASN A 4 6.51 -2.44 21.86
CA ASN A 4 6.69 -3.50 22.88
C ASN A 4 6.07 -4.87 22.49
N GLY A 5 5.95 -5.18 21.19
CA GLY A 5 5.35 -6.44 20.74
C GLY A 5 3.84 -6.57 20.91
N LYS A 6 3.17 -5.59 21.53
CA LYS A 6 1.73 -5.65 21.85
C LYS A 6 0.85 -4.89 20.83
N TYR A 7 1.33 -3.78 20.31
CA TYR A 7 0.60 -2.94 19.36
C TYR A 7 1.36 -2.83 18.06
N GLY A 8 0.66 -2.83 16.93
CA GLY A 8 1.24 -2.67 15.60
C GLY A 8 0.44 -1.72 14.72
N TRP A 9 1.13 -0.97 13.87
CA TRP A 9 0.53 -0.19 12.82
C TRP A 9 0.26 -1.07 11.61
N VAL A 10 -0.97 -1.08 11.15
CA VAL A 10 -1.40 -1.81 9.95
C VAL A 10 -1.72 -0.82 8.85
N LEU A 11 -1.12 -1.03 7.68
CA LEU A 11 -1.47 -0.30 6.47
C LEU A 11 -2.83 -0.78 5.97
N VAL A 12 -3.76 0.15 5.80
CA VAL A 12 -5.14 -0.17 5.35
C VAL A 12 -5.34 0.22 3.89
N LYS A 13 -4.82 1.38 3.51
CA LYS A 13 -4.97 1.93 2.16
C LYS A 13 -3.74 2.72 1.76
N GLN A 14 -3.45 2.74 0.46
CA GLN A 14 -2.45 3.65 -0.08
C GLN A 14 -2.76 4.01 -1.54
N THR A 15 -2.34 5.21 -1.94
CA THR A 15 -2.26 5.65 -3.32
C THR A 15 -0.82 6.04 -3.61
N VAL A 16 -0.27 5.53 -4.69
CA VAL A 16 1.06 5.85 -5.22
C VAL A 16 0.88 6.55 -6.54
N LYS A 17 1.58 7.67 -6.76
CA LYS A 17 1.62 8.37 -8.05
C LYS A 17 3.07 8.63 -8.44
N LEU A 18 3.39 8.37 -9.70
CA LEU A 18 4.71 8.62 -10.28
C LEU A 18 4.56 9.52 -11.52
N LYS A 19 5.45 10.49 -11.66
CA LYS A 19 5.53 11.34 -12.87
C LYS A 19 6.23 10.65 -14.03
N ARG A 20 7.13 9.72 -13.71
CA ARG A 20 7.92 8.94 -14.65
C ARG A 20 8.35 7.61 -14.03
N PRO A 21 8.81 6.64 -14.81
CA PRO A 21 9.40 5.43 -14.25
C PRO A 21 10.66 5.77 -13.44
N LEU A 22 10.90 4.99 -12.39
CA LEU A 22 12.15 5.01 -11.62
C LEU A 22 13.14 4.05 -12.30
N LEU A 23 14.36 4.52 -12.57
CA LEU A 23 15.35 3.75 -13.31
C LEU A 23 16.35 3.09 -12.37
N VAL A 24 16.86 1.94 -12.77
CA VAL A 24 17.94 1.25 -12.05
C VAL A 24 19.17 2.13 -12.00
N GLY A 25 19.75 2.29 -10.81
CA GLY A 25 20.93 3.14 -10.57
C GLY A 25 20.62 4.58 -10.14
N GLU A 26 19.34 4.99 -10.16
CA GLU A 26 18.96 6.29 -9.58
C GLU A 26 18.94 6.20 -8.03
N GLU A 27 19.42 7.24 -7.38
CA GLU A 27 19.33 7.40 -5.92
C GLU A 27 17.97 8.01 -5.57
N LEU A 28 17.13 7.22 -4.90
CA LEU A 28 15.80 7.64 -4.48
C LEU A 28 15.81 8.11 -3.02
N ILE A 29 15.50 9.38 -2.81
CA ILE A 29 15.28 9.96 -1.47
C ILE A 29 13.80 9.90 -1.16
N VAL A 30 13.43 9.26 -0.05
CA VAL A 30 12.06 9.16 0.42
C VAL A 30 11.88 10.01 1.68
N SER A 31 11.11 11.09 1.56
CA SER A 31 10.74 11.96 2.68
C SER A 31 9.33 11.61 3.15
N THR A 32 9.13 11.43 4.45
CA THR A 32 7.81 11.03 4.97
C THR A 32 7.37 11.90 6.13
N ARG A 33 6.04 12.16 6.21
CA ARG A 33 5.44 13.00 7.26
C ARG A 33 4.07 12.48 7.68
N ALA A 34 3.74 12.66 8.96
CA ALA A 34 2.38 12.48 9.44
C ALA A 34 1.48 13.58 8.87
N LYS A 35 0.27 13.24 8.45
CA LYS A 35 -0.70 14.16 7.84
C LYS A 35 -2.00 14.30 8.67
N GLY A 36 -1.98 13.79 9.90
CA GLY A 36 -3.10 13.86 10.83
C GLY A 36 -3.85 12.56 11.00
N GLU A 37 -4.98 12.69 11.67
CA GLU A 37 -5.84 11.57 11.99
C GLU A 37 -7.32 11.91 11.80
N ARG A 38 -8.12 10.89 11.53
CA ARG A 38 -9.58 10.98 11.58
C ARG A 38 -10.14 9.71 12.19
N LYS A 39 -10.72 9.80 13.40
CA LYS A 39 -11.26 8.69 14.17
C LYS A 39 -10.18 7.66 14.56
N ILE A 40 -10.05 6.58 13.79
CA ILE A 40 -9.10 5.47 13.97
C ILE A 40 -8.13 5.36 12.79
N GLN A 41 -8.22 6.28 11.85
CA GLN A 41 -7.36 6.34 10.67
C GLN A 41 -6.29 7.40 10.88
N TYR A 42 -5.05 7.06 10.55
CA TYR A 42 -3.86 7.90 10.65
C TYR A 42 -3.25 8.03 9.29
N PHE A 43 -3.00 9.27 8.87
CA PHE A 43 -2.57 9.58 7.52
C PHE A 43 -1.09 9.88 7.50
N ARG A 44 -0.42 9.40 6.45
CA ARG A 44 1.00 9.66 6.20
C ARG A 44 1.25 9.86 4.71
N THR A 45 2.06 10.85 4.40
CA THR A 45 2.52 11.13 3.03
C THR A 45 4.00 10.83 2.89
N TYR A 46 4.39 10.55 1.66
CA TYR A 46 5.77 10.33 1.25
C TYR A 46 6.00 11.07 -0.06
N ASP A 47 7.05 11.86 -0.13
CA ASP A 47 7.55 12.43 -1.38
C ASP A 47 8.75 11.65 -1.84
N LEU A 48 8.74 11.26 -3.09
CA LEU A 48 9.79 10.52 -3.78
C LEU A 48 10.62 11.51 -4.60
N LYS A 49 11.92 11.63 -4.30
CA LYS A 49 12.82 12.59 -4.95
C LYS A 49 14.01 11.91 -5.58
N ILE A 50 14.40 12.39 -6.73
CA ILE A 50 15.65 12.07 -7.42
C ILE A 50 16.31 13.38 -7.83
N ASN A 51 17.56 13.61 -7.46
CA ASN A 51 18.30 14.85 -7.71
C ASN A 51 17.50 16.09 -7.27
N ASP A 52 16.91 16.06 -6.07
CA ASP A 52 16.07 17.12 -5.48
C ASP A 52 14.72 17.38 -6.20
N GLU A 53 14.46 16.72 -7.33
CA GLU A 53 13.16 16.79 -8.02
C GLU A 53 12.17 15.77 -7.44
N VAL A 54 10.92 16.22 -7.19
CA VAL A 54 9.83 15.33 -6.80
C VAL A 54 9.34 14.57 -8.03
N VAL A 55 9.63 13.28 -8.08
CA VAL A 55 9.27 12.36 -9.17
C VAL A 55 8.00 11.55 -8.88
N GLY A 56 7.50 11.62 -7.64
CA GLY A 56 6.27 10.93 -7.26
C GLY A 56 5.98 11.09 -5.77
N GLY A 57 4.96 10.39 -5.30
CA GLY A 57 4.61 10.37 -3.89
C GLY A 57 3.64 9.26 -3.54
N ILE A 58 3.41 9.12 -2.23
CA ILE A 58 2.50 8.13 -1.68
C ILE A 58 1.63 8.81 -0.62
N TYR A 59 0.35 8.49 -0.60
CA TYR A 59 -0.55 8.76 0.50
C TYR A 59 -0.99 7.45 1.12
N SER A 60 -0.87 7.30 2.43
CA SER A 60 -1.20 6.06 3.13
C SER A 60 -2.11 6.28 4.34
N ILE A 61 -2.98 5.32 4.58
CA ILE A 61 -3.91 5.29 5.70
C ILE A 61 -3.57 4.08 6.56
N TRP A 62 -3.32 4.34 7.83
CA TRP A 62 -2.91 3.37 8.83
C TRP A 62 -3.93 3.27 9.95
N THR A 63 -3.96 2.14 10.62
CA THR A 63 -4.68 1.94 11.89
C THR A 63 -3.78 1.25 12.89
N LEU A 64 -3.99 1.52 14.19
CA LEU A 64 -3.29 0.82 15.26
C LEU A 64 -4.14 -0.35 15.74
N ILE A 65 -3.52 -1.52 15.88
CA ILE A 65 -4.15 -2.73 16.40
C ILE A 65 -3.44 -3.22 17.68
N ASP A 66 -4.20 -3.85 18.56
CA ASP A 66 -3.70 -4.76 19.57
C ASP A 66 -3.47 -6.12 18.87
N ILE A 67 -2.21 -6.53 18.76
CA ILE A 67 -1.80 -7.70 17.97
C ILE A 67 -2.38 -8.98 18.57
N GLU A 68 -2.38 -9.10 19.89
CA GLU A 68 -2.89 -10.27 20.60
C GLU A 68 -4.41 -10.40 20.48
N LYS A 69 -5.11 -9.28 20.71
CA LYS A 69 -6.59 -9.24 20.69
C LYS A 69 -7.17 -9.06 19.29
N ARG A 70 -6.33 -8.82 18.29
CA ARG A 70 -6.72 -8.55 16.90
C ARG A 70 -7.83 -7.51 16.75
N ARG A 71 -7.70 -6.40 17.49
CA ARG A 71 -8.69 -5.32 17.47
C ARG A 71 -8.04 -3.94 17.34
N ILE A 72 -8.74 -3.04 16.70
CA ILE A 72 -8.33 -1.65 16.55
C ILE A 72 -8.30 -0.96 17.92
N VAL A 73 -7.25 -0.20 18.18
CA VAL A 73 -7.09 0.61 19.39
C VAL A 73 -6.75 2.06 19.01
N ARG A 74 -7.12 3.00 19.89
CA ARG A 74 -6.69 4.39 19.73
C ARG A 74 -5.34 4.58 20.41
N PRO A 75 -4.33 5.19 19.72
CA PRO A 75 -3.00 5.41 20.28
C PRO A 75 -3.03 6.07 21.65
N GLN A 76 -3.86 7.11 21.84
CA GLN A 76 -3.97 7.86 23.08
C GLN A 76 -4.42 6.98 24.27
N LYS A 77 -5.23 5.94 24.02
CA LYS A 77 -5.67 4.99 25.05
C LYS A 77 -4.59 4.03 25.52
N VAL A 78 -3.51 3.92 24.76
CA VAL A 78 -2.39 3.01 25.02
C VAL A 78 -1.07 3.76 25.22
N GLY A 79 -1.13 5.07 25.44
CA GLY A 79 0.04 5.91 25.74
C GLY A 79 0.96 6.20 24.54
N ILE A 80 0.45 6.04 23.32
CA ILE A 80 1.19 6.37 22.11
C ILE A 80 0.81 7.80 21.69
N THR A 81 1.80 8.66 21.56
CA THR A 81 1.64 10.04 21.07
C THR A 81 1.76 10.03 19.55
N ILE A 82 0.79 10.65 18.88
CA ILE A 82 0.85 10.90 17.44
C ILE A 82 1.59 12.23 17.24
N PRO A 83 2.60 12.28 16.34
CA PRO A 83 3.27 13.53 16.02
C PRO A 83 2.27 14.59 15.53
N GLU A 84 2.48 15.82 15.93
CA GLU A 84 1.75 16.96 15.36
C GLU A 84 2.00 17.04 13.85
N CYS A 85 0.95 17.42 13.12
CA CYS A 85 1.03 17.65 11.70
C CYS A 85 1.51 19.04 11.42
N GLU A 86 2.63 19.15 10.73
CA GLU A 86 3.00 20.41 10.08
C GLU A 86 2.15 20.60 8.81
N GLU A 87 1.76 21.85 8.55
CA GLU A 87 1.19 22.19 7.24
C GLU A 87 2.27 21.99 6.17
N TYR A 88 2.07 20.98 5.36
CA TYR A 88 2.98 20.62 4.30
C TYR A 88 2.19 20.09 3.09
N SER A 89 2.46 20.66 1.91
CA SER A 89 1.92 20.17 0.65
C SER A 89 2.78 19.02 0.13
N SER A 90 2.19 17.86 -0.04
CA SER A 90 2.82 16.65 -0.58
C SER A 90 2.40 16.45 -2.03
N PHE A 91 3.17 15.68 -2.80
CA PHE A 91 2.81 15.37 -4.18
C PHE A 91 1.48 14.60 -4.28
N VAL A 92 1.17 13.72 -3.30
CA VAL A 92 -0.12 13.04 -3.18
C VAL A 92 -0.79 13.47 -1.87
N GLU A 93 -1.90 14.21 -1.96
CA GLU A 93 -2.57 14.83 -0.82
C GLU A 93 -3.69 13.99 -0.22
N LYS A 94 -4.19 13.00 -0.94
CA LYS A 94 -5.34 12.18 -0.52
C LYS A 94 -5.26 10.77 -1.10
N TYR A 95 -6.01 9.87 -0.48
CA TYR A 95 -6.30 8.55 -1.02
C TYR A 95 -7.30 8.68 -2.18
N GLU A 96 -6.99 8.07 -3.30
CA GLU A 96 -7.93 7.96 -4.41
C GLU A 96 -8.82 6.71 -4.24
N PRO A 97 -10.12 6.82 -4.50
CA PRO A 97 -11.00 5.66 -4.40
C PRO A 97 -10.64 4.59 -5.44
N LEU A 98 -10.94 3.33 -5.11
CA LEU A 98 -10.85 2.24 -6.08
C LEU A 98 -11.85 2.48 -7.22
N LEU A 99 -11.45 2.11 -8.42
CA LEU A 99 -12.32 2.16 -9.59
C LEU A 99 -13.39 1.06 -9.51
N ASP A 100 -14.58 1.38 -10.02
CA ASP A 100 -15.69 0.44 -10.13
C ASP A 100 -15.64 -0.28 -11.48
N ILE A 101 -14.62 -1.12 -11.65
CA ILE A 101 -14.42 -1.98 -12.83
C ILE A 101 -14.90 -3.38 -12.47
N GLU A 102 -15.70 -3.97 -13.34
CA GLU A 102 -16.14 -5.36 -13.18
C GLU A 102 -14.96 -6.32 -13.35
N THR A 103 -14.82 -7.28 -12.44
CA THR A 103 -13.73 -8.25 -12.42
C THR A 103 -14.24 -9.65 -12.63
N GLN A 104 -13.41 -10.51 -13.23
CA GLN A 104 -13.66 -11.94 -13.34
C GLN A 104 -12.48 -12.73 -12.80
N LYS A 105 -12.75 -13.93 -12.26
CA LYS A 105 -11.70 -14.82 -11.77
C LYS A 105 -10.84 -15.27 -12.94
N VAL A 106 -9.52 -15.08 -12.82
CA VAL A 106 -8.55 -15.45 -13.86
C VAL A 106 -7.57 -16.52 -13.41
N GLN A 107 -7.31 -16.61 -12.11
CA GLN A 107 -6.31 -17.54 -11.56
C GLN A 107 -6.62 -17.89 -10.11
N THR A 108 -6.07 -19.00 -9.66
CA THR A 108 -5.96 -19.35 -8.23
C THR A 108 -4.47 -19.54 -7.92
N ARG A 109 -3.99 -18.95 -6.82
CA ARG A 109 -2.58 -19.00 -6.42
C ARG A 109 -2.44 -19.41 -4.96
N GLU A 110 -1.47 -20.25 -4.67
CA GLU A 110 -1.09 -20.60 -3.30
C GLU A 110 -0.06 -19.60 -2.78
N VAL A 111 -0.20 -19.21 -1.51
CA VAL A 111 0.75 -18.33 -0.83
C VAL A 111 1.97 -19.13 -0.41
N MET A 112 3.10 -18.82 -1.02
CA MET A 112 4.36 -19.53 -0.82
C MET A 112 5.14 -18.95 0.37
N TYR A 113 6.10 -19.71 0.89
CA TYR A 113 7.01 -19.24 1.96
C TYR A 113 7.69 -17.91 1.63
N SER A 114 8.07 -17.71 0.37
CA SER A 114 8.70 -16.47 -0.11
C SER A 114 7.78 -15.25 -0.08
N ASP A 115 6.47 -15.44 0.00
CA ASP A 115 5.48 -14.36 0.07
C ASP A 115 5.30 -13.84 1.50
N ILE A 116 5.78 -14.57 2.50
CA ILE A 116 5.52 -14.31 3.91
C ILE A 116 6.62 -13.43 4.54
N ASP A 117 6.20 -12.46 5.34
CA ASP A 117 7.07 -11.60 6.13
C ASP A 117 7.32 -12.12 7.55
N LEU A 118 8.08 -11.34 8.34
CA LEU A 118 8.39 -11.68 9.74
C LEU A 118 7.15 -11.68 10.66
N ASN A 119 6.04 -11.06 10.25
CA ASN A 119 4.78 -11.04 10.98
C ASN A 119 3.91 -12.27 10.66
N LYS A 120 4.41 -13.19 9.82
CA LYS A 120 3.73 -14.41 9.38
C LYS A 120 2.46 -14.14 8.56
N HIS A 121 2.45 -13.04 7.81
CA HIS A 121 1.43 -12.71 6.83
C HIS A 121 2.07 -12.40 5.48
N MET A 122 1.27 -12.43 4.43
CA MET A 122 1.74 -12.04 3.10
C MET A 122 2.29 -10.61 3.14
N ASN A 123 3.54 -10.44 2.70
CA ASN A 123 4.21 -9.15 2.64
C ASN A 123 3.49 -8.20 1.69
N ASN A 124 3.27 -6.96 2.13
CA ASN A 124 2.58 -5.95 1.31
C ASN A 124 3.24 -5.73 -0.07
N ALA A 125 4.56 -5.92 -0.20
CA ALA A 125 5.24 -5.82 -1.48
C ALA A 125 4.89 -6.98 -2.44
N ARG A 126 4.57 -8.17 -1.92
CA ARG A 126 4.20 -9.33 -2.73
C ARG A 126 2.88 -9.15 -3.48
N TYR A 127 1.95 -8.41 -2.89
CA TYR A 127 0.72 -8.06 -3.62
C TYR A 127 1.04 -7.32 -4.92
N LEU A 128 2.07 -6.45 -4.93
CA LEU A 128 2.49 -5.76 -6.15
C LEU A 128 3.06 -6.71 -7.20
N GLU A 129 3.88 -7.65 -6.78
CA GLU A 129 4.43 -8.67 -7.69
C GLU A 129 3.30 -9.50 -8.32
N TRP A 130 2.32 -9.92 -7.50
CA TRP A 130 1.15 -10.65 -8.01
C TRP A 130 0.29 -9.80 -8.96
N VAL A 131 0.15 -8.50 -8.70
CA VAL A 131 -0.51 -7.56 -9.62
C VAL A 131 0.24 -7.49 -10.94
N MET A 132 1.58 -7.34 -10.91
CA MET A 132 2.42 -7.27 -12.10
C MET A 132 2.32 -8.55 -12.94
N ASP A 133 2.26 -9.73 -12.31
CA ASP A 133 2.11 -11.03 -12.99
C ASP A 133 0.78 -11.14 -13.77
N LEU A 134 -0.25 -10.38 -13.39
CA LEU A 134 -1.56 -10.39 -14.05
C LEU A 134 -1.71 -9.34 -15.15
N LEU A 135 -0.85 -8.32 -15.18
CA LEU A 135 -0.92 -7.29 -16.22
C LEU A 135 -0.43 -7.85 -17.57
N PRO A 136 -1.07 -7.45 -18.69
CA PRO A 136 -0.64 -7.88 -20.01
C PRO A 136 0.81 -7.46 -20.31
N GLN A 137 1.63 -8.39 -20.82
CA GLN A 137 3.05 -8.15 -21.07
C GLN A 137 3.26 -6.96 -22.03
N ASN A 138 2.44 -6.82 -23.06
CA ASN A 138 2.53 -5.71 -24.00
C ASN A 138 2.25 -4.33 -23.36
N VAL A 139 1.54 -4.28 -22.23
CA VAL A 139 1.34 -3.07 -21.44
C VAL A 139 2.61 -2.76 -20.65
N LEU A 140 3.17 -3.75 -19.96
CA LEU A 140 4.40 -3.60 -19.16
C LEU A 140 5.62 -3.22 -20.00
N GLU A 141 5.69 -3.65 -21.27
CA GLU A 141 6.78 -3.32 -22.19
C GLU A 141 6.72 -1.87 -22.71
N LYS A 142 5.53 -1.28 -22.79
CA LYS A 142 5.32 0.04 -23.42
C LYS A 142 5.03 1.16 -22.45
N TYR A 143 4.53 0.84 -21.28
CA TYR A 143 4.02 1.80 -20.31
C TYR A 143 4.63 1.54 -18.94
N PHE A 144 4.53 2.52 -18.06
CA PHE A 144 4.80 2.36 -16.64
C PHE A 144 3.51 2.63 -15.84
N ILE A 145 3.45 2.11 -14.64
CA ILE A 145 2.31 2.39 -13.73
C ILE A 145 2.49 3.79 -13.16
N GLY A 146 1.73 4.75 -13.69
CA GLY A 146 1.75 6.14 -13.24
C GLY A 146 0.97 6.36 -11.94
N GLU A 147 -0.11 5.59 -11.74
CA GLU A 147 -0.92 5.64 -10.53
C GLU A 147 -1.36 4.24 -10.10
N MET A 148 -1.35 4.01 -8.79
CA MET A 148 -1.83 2.77 -8.20
C MET A 148 -2.50 3.05 -6.86
N THR A 149 -3.68 2.48 -6.66
CA THR A 149 -4.41 2.54 -5.40
C THR A 149 -4.63 1.15 -4.85
N MET A 150 -4.32 0.96 -3.57
CA MET A 150 -4.47 -0.33 -2.88
C MET A 150 -5.36 -0.20 -1.65
N HIS A 151 -6.17 -1.22 -1.41
CA HIS A 151 -6.98 -1.36 -0.21
C HIS A 151 -6.76 -2.74 0.40
N TYR A 152 -6.08 -2.80 1.53
CA TYR A 152 -5.81 -4.03 2.28
C TYR A 152 -6.99 -4.27 3.23
N GLN A 153 -7.88 -5.18 2.89
CA GLN A 153 -9.08 -5.48 3.68
C GLN A 153 -8.85 -6.58 4.71
N LYS A 154 -8.00 -7.54 4.38
CA LYS A 154 -7.72 -8.72 5.22
C LYS A 154 -6.29 -9.19 4.99
N GLU A 155 -5.63 -9.63 6.06
CA GLU A 155 -4.34 -10.30 5.99
C GLU A 155 -4.49 -11.68 5.37
N ILE A 156 -3.59 -12.05 4.47
CA ILE A 156 -3.52 -13.38 3.89
C ILE A 156 -2.48 -14.19 4.68
N ALA A 157 -2.92 -15.33 5.20
CA ALA A 157 -2.09 -16.23 6.00
C ALA A 157 -1.20 -17.13 5.11
N PRO A 158 -0.11 -17.72 5.66
CA PRO A 158 0.66 -18.77 4.98
C PRO A 158 -0.23 -19.91 4.48
N GLU A 159 0.17 -20.55 3.39
CA GLU A 159 -0.50 -21.72 2.81
C GLU A 159 -1.97 -21.47 2.38
N SER A 160 -2.41 -20.20 2.38
CA SER A 160 -3.72 -19.84 1.86
C SER A 160 -3.79 -20.06 0.34
N ILE A 161 -4.96 -20.50 -0.12
CA ILE A 161 -5.29 -20.53 -1.54
C ILE A 161 -6.11 -19.29 -1.85
N VAL A 162 -5.66 -18.47 -2.76
CA VAL A 162 -6.24 -17.15 -3.08
C VAL A 162 -6.73 -17.15 -4.52
N ASP A 163 -7.96 -16.76 -4.72
CA ASP A 163 -8.53 -16.52 -6.04
C ASP A 163 -8.19 -15.11 -6.50
N LEU A 164 -7.68 -14.98 -7.71
CA LEU A 164 -7.27 -13.73 -8.32
C LEU A 164 -8.29 -13.32 -9.37
N TYR A 165 -8.74 -12.08 -9.28
CA TYR A 165 -9.73 -11.51 -10.18
C TYR A 165 -9.09 -10.33 -10.93
N TYR A 166 -9.44 -10.19 -12.20
CA TYR A 166 -8.91 -9.17 -13.09
C TYR A 166 -10.06 -8.52 -13.87
N GLY A 167 -10.00 -7.19 -13.98
CA GLY A 167 -10.84 -6.39 -14.84
C GLY A 167 -10.02 -5.28 -15.50
N GLN A 168 -10.43 -4.87 -16.67
CA GLN A 168 -9.80 -3.79 -17.42
C GLN A 168 -10.85 -2.90 -18.09
N GLU A 169 -10.62 -1.60 -18.03
CA GLU A 169 -11.40 -0.59 -18.74
C GLU A 169 -10.44 0.49 -19.22
N ASP A 170 -10.27 0.60 -20.54
CA ASP A 170 -9.26 1.44 -21.21
C ASP A 170 -7.82 1.13 -20.72
N ASP A 171 -7.15 2.11 -20.11
CA ASP A 171 -5.82 2.00 -19.51
C ASP A 171 -5.85 1.77 -17.99
N HIS A 172 -7.02 1.45 -17.45
CA HIS A 172 -7.22 1.17 -16.03
C HIS A 172 -7.41 -0.33 -15.80
N PHE A 173 -6.79 -0.81 -14.73
CA PHE A 173 -6.81 -2.22 -14.33
C PHE A 173 -7.28 -2.34 -12.88
N LYS A 174 -8.16 -3.31 -12.63
CA LYS A 174 -8.59 -3.68 -11.28
C LYS A 174 -8.24 -5.13 -11.02
N ILE A 175 -7.53 -5.36 -9.91
CA ILE A 175 -7.14 -6.69 -9.47
C ILE A 175 -7.63 -6.86 -8.04
N GLU A 176 -8.28 -7.99 -7.75
CA GLU A 176 -8.78 -8.37 -6.43
C GLU A 176 -8.22 -9.73 -6.03
N PHE A 177 -7.99 -9.88 -4.71
CA PHE A 177 -7.44 -11.11 -4.12
C PHE A 177 -8.33 -11.62 -3.00
#